data_f62d72806ff8570e48fa3a5ccdd8124e
#
_entry.id   f62d72806ff8570e48fa3a5ccdd8124e
#
_cell.length_a   1.000
_cell.length_b   1.000
_cell.length_c   1.000
_cell.angle_alpha   90.00
_cell.angle_beta   90.00
_cell.angle_gamma   90.00
#
_symmetry.space_group_name_H-M   'P 1'
#
loop_
_entity.id
_entity.type
_entity.pdbx_description
1 polymer ?
#
loop_
_entity_poly.entity_id
_entity_poly.type
_entity_poly.pdbx_seq_one_letter_code
_entity_poly.pdbx_strand_id
1 'polypeptide(L)' 'MKTNHAVPNNGRAVVMRNNRTGAAWKVSYDYRDGTYWHEPQGNLRHIRRPYASRTIEPNLVPAGTH' A
#
# COMPACT_ATOMS: atom_id res chain seq x y z
N MET A 1 8.60 -18.65 -2.58
CA MET A 1 8.50 -17.25 -2.42
C MET A 1 7.07 -16.72 -2.46
N LYS A 2 6.75 -15.83 -1.60
CA LYS A 2 5.44 -15.27 -1.58
C LYS A 2 5.33 -14.04 -2.43
N THR A 3 4.31 -13.96 -3.24
CA THR A 3 3.99 -12.71 -3.91
C THR A 3 2.82 -12.08 -3.19
N ASN A 4 2.78 -10.78 -3.20
CA ASN A 4 1.68 -10.08 -2.58
C ASN A 4 0.58 -9.91 -3.61
N HIS A 5 -0.45 -10.74 -3.51
CA HIS A 5 -1.54 -10.71 -4.46
C HIS A 5 -2.56 -9.62 -4.17
N ALA A 6 -2.38 -8.90 -3.07
CA ALA A 6 -3.31 -7.83 -2.71
C ALA A 6 -3.21 -6.64 -3.65
N VAL A 7 -2.03 -6.44 -4.26
CA VAL A 7 -1.81 -5.32 -5.16
C VAL A 7 -1.50 -5.86 -6.55
N PRO A 8 -2.42 -5.72 -7.50
CA PRO A 8 -2.16 -6.20 -8.87
C PRO A 8 -1.13 -5.32 -9.56
N ASN A 9 -0.44 -5.91 -10.53
CA ASN A 9 0.60 -5.17 -11.23
C ASN A 9 0.09 -4.47 -12.48
N ASN A 10 -1.16 -4.03 -12.45
CA ASN A 10 -1.79 -3.36 -13.57
C ASN A 10 -1.98 -1.87 -13.34
N GLY A 11 -1.35 -1.30 -12.33
CA GLY A 11 -1.45 0.11 -12.02
C GLY A 11 -2.64 0.49 -11.15
N ARG A 12 -3.50 -0.46 -10.84
CA ARG A 12 -4.64 -0.18 -9.98
C ARG A 12 -4.23 -0.12 -8.53
N ALA A 13 -4.80 0.84 -7.81
CA ALA A 13 -4.51 1.01 -6.40
C ALA A 13 -5.46 0.17 -5.55
N VAL A 14 -4.94 -0.30 -4.43
CA VAL A 14 -5.70 -1.08 -3.47
C VAL A 14 -5.56 -0.42 -2.12
N VAL A 15 -6.66 -0.26 -1.40
CA VAL A 15 -6.61 0.29 -0.04
C VAL A 15 -6.19 -0.81 0.91
N MET A 16 -5.17 -0.52 1.70
CA MET A 16 -4.63 -1.44 2.69
C MET A 16 -4.63 -0.77 4.05
N ARG A 17 -4.57 -1.57 5.09
CA ARG A 17 -4.54 -1.05 6.44
C ARG A 17 -3.28 -1.54 7.15
N ASN A 18 -2.63 -0.63 7.86
CA ASN A 18 -1.51 -1.01 8.70
C ASN A 18 -2.07 -1.64 9.97
N ASN A 19 -1.78 -2.93 10.20
CA ASN A 19 -2.37 -3.64 11.32
C ASN A 19 -1.73 -3.30 12.66
N ARG A 20 -0.67 -2.48 12.66
CA ARG A 20 -0.08 -1.99 13.89
C ARG A 20 -0.70 -0.67 14.33
N THR A 21 -0.98 0.20 13.35
CA THR A 21 -1.43 1.56 13.66
C THR A 21 -2.89 1.79 13.32
N GLY A 22 -3.48 0.91 12.51
CA GLY A 22 -4.84 1.09 12.03
C GLY A 22 -4.96 2.07 10.88
N ALA A 23 -3.85 2.63 10.42
CA ALA A 23 -3.86 3.63 9.37
C ALA A 23 -4.16 3.01 8.01
N ALA A 24 -4.89 3.76 7.19
CA ALA A 24 -5.23 3.30 5.84
C ALA A 24 -4.26 3.90 4.83
N TRP A 25 -3.84 3.08 3.88
CA TRP A 25 -2.93 3.46 2.82
C TRP A 25 -3.45 2.94 1.50
N LYS A 26 -3.23 3.69 0.44
CA LYS A 26 -3.54 3.24 -0.91
C LYS A 26 -2.23 2.85 -1.57
N VAL A 27 -2.15 1.62 -2.06
CA VAL A 27 -0.91 1.07 -2.61
C VAL A 27 -1.14 0.66 -4.05
N SER A 28 -0.25 1.05 -4.92
CA SER A 28 -0.28 0.64 -6.32
C SER A 28 1.11 0.26 -6.77
N TYR A 29 1.19 -0.61 -7.77
CA TYR A 29 2.46 -1.07 -8.31
C TYR A 29 2.80 -0.29 -9.57
N ASP A 30 4.01 0.27 -9.60
CA ASP A 30 4.53 0.94 -10.79
C ASP A 30 5.49 -0.03 -11.48
N TYR A 31 5.03 -0.62 -12.57
CA TYR A 31 5.84 -1.61 -13.29
C TYR A 31 7.05 -0.99 -14.00
N ARG A 32 7.03 0.32 -14.20
CA ARG A 32 8.16 1.00 -14.85
C ARG A 32 9.36 1.08 -13.92
N ASP A 33 9.10 1.25 -12.65
CA ASP A 33 10.17 1.35 -11.65
C ASP A 33 10.34 0.08 -10.84
N GLY A 34 9.37 -0.82 -10.89
CA GLY A 34 9.37 -1.98 -10.04
C GLY A 34 9.14 -1.65 -8.59
N THR A 35 8.40 -0.58 -8.32
CA THR A 35 8.16 -0.13 -6.95
C THR A 35 6.69 -0.07 -6.64
N TYR A 36 6.39 -0.03 -5.35
CA TYR A 36 5.04 0.17 -4.87
C TYR A 36 4.89 1.58 -4.34
N TRP A 37 3.88 2.27 -4.81
CA TRP A 37 3.56 3.62 -4.38
C TRP A 37 2.59 3.55 -3.21
N HIS A 38 2.98 4.15 -2.10
CA HIS A 38 2.19 4.13 -0.87
C HIS A 38 1.66 5.52 -0.62
N GLU A 39 0.34 5.65 -0.55
CA GLU A 39 -0.30 6.94 -0.39
C GLU A 39 -1.18 6.93 0.86
N PRO A 40 -0.90 7.80 1.85
CA PRO A 40 -1.73 7.82 3.07
C PRO A 40 -3.12 8.32 2.77
N GLN A 41 -4.09 7.82 3.51
CA GLN A 41 -5.49 8.13 3.30
C GLN A 41 -6.07 8.87 4.50
N GLY A 42 -7.14 9.61 4.27
CA GLY A 42 -7.85 10.30 5.34
C GLY A 42 -6.97 11.32 6.04
N ASN A 43 -7.11 11.43 7.34
CA ASN A 43 -6.35 12.40 8.13
C ASN A 43 -4.86 12.10 8.15
N LEU A 44 -4.48 10.88 7.80
CA LEU A 44 -3.08 10.50 7.78
C LEU A 44 -2.30 11.32 6.77
N ARG A 45 -2.96 11.85 5.74
CA ARG A 45 -2.32 12.67 4.72
C ARG A 45 -1.69 13.93 5.30
N HIS A 46 -2.14 14.35 6.47
CA HIS A 46 -1.60 15.55 7.12
C HIS A 46 -0.34 15.28 7.93
N ILE A 47 -0.06 14.00 8.21
CA ILE A 47 1.09 13.63 9.02
C ILE A 47 2.10 12.77 8.27
N ARG A 48 1.67 12.09 7.24
CA ARG A 48 2.56 11.21 6.46
C ARG A 48 2.57 11.63 5.02
N ARG A 49 3.71 11.43 4.37
CA ARG A 49 3.85 11.72 2.96
C ARG A 49 3.81 10.43 2.15
N PRO A 50 3.35 10.49 0.91
CA PRO A 50 3.42 9.31 0.05
C PRO A 50 4.88 8.97 -0.24
N TYR A 51 5.14 7.69 -0.48
CA TYR A 51 6.48 7.23 -0.76
C TYR A 51 6.45 6.00 -1.65
N ALA A 52 7.57 5.74 -2.32
CA ALA A 52 7.73 4.55 -3.15
C ALA A 52 8.73 3.61 -2.48
N SER A 53 8.48 2.31 -2.62
CA SER A 53 9.36 1.31 -2.05
C SER A 53 9.32 0.06 -2.93
N ARG A 54 10.39 -0.68 -2.94
CA ARG A 54 10.45 -1.92 -3.70
C ARG A 54 9.56 -3.01 -3.14
N THR A 55 9.19 -2.89 -1.88
CA THR A 55 8.32 -3.86 -1.23
C THR A 55 7.18 -3.13 -0.57
N ILE A 56 6.08 -3.85 -0.35
CA ILE A 56 4.97 -3.33 0.41
C ILE A 56 5.32 -3.43 1.88
N GLU A 57 4.97 -2.40 2.64
CA GLU A 57 5.18 -2.38 4.08
C GLU A 57 4.61 -3.66 4.70
N PRO A 58 5.42 -4.43 5.46
CA PRO A 58 4.97 -5.73 5.98
C PRO A 58 3.73 -5.69 6.85
N ASN A 59 3.48 -4.56 7.50
CA ASN A 59 2.32 -4.44 8.38
C ASN A 59 1.04 -4.08 7.65
N LEU A 60 1.12 -3.84 6.34
CA LEU A 60 -0.07 -3.52 5.56
C LEU A 60 -0.77 -4.80 5.13
N VAL A 61 -2.06 -4.84 5.36
CA VAL A 61 -2.91 -5.97 4.95
C VAL A 61 -4.08 -5.41 4.15
N PRO A 62 -4.70 -6.21 3.29
CA PRO A 62 -5.84 -5.73 2.50
C PRO A 62 -6.97 -5.25 3.41
N ALA A 63 -7.41 -4.03 3.20
CA ALA A 63 -8.51 -3.48 3.96
C ALA A 63 -9.81 -4.14 3.50
N GLY A 64 -10.69 -4.38 4.45
CA GLY A 64 -11.96 -5.00 4.14
C GLY A 64 -11.93 -6.50 3.97
N THR A 65 -10.77 -7.11 4.17
CA THR A 65 -10.63 -8.55 4.12
C THR A 65 -10.93 -9.15 5.50
N HIS A 66 -11.63 -10.23 5.50
CA HIS A 66 -12.03 -10.88 6.74
C HIS A 66 -11.46 -12.27 6.86
#